data_e9c422abf88f5f1979fd8bd0eaaf28be
#
_entry.id   e9c422abf88f5f1979fd8bd0eaaf28be
#
_cell.length_a   1.000
_cell.length_b   1.000
_cell.length_c   1.000
_cell.angle_alpha   90.00
_cell.angle_beta   90.00
_cell.angle_gamma   90.00
#
_symmetry.space_group_name_H-M   'P 1'
#
loop_
_entity.id
_entity.type
_entity.pdbx_description
1 polymer ?
#
loop_
_entity_poly.entity_id
_entity_poly.type
_entity_poly.pdbx_seq_one_letter_code
_entity_poly.pdbx_strand_id
1 'polypeptide(L)'
;MANENQNPSPIHKVVIIGSGPSGWTAAIYASRANLDPVVYVGVAKQDPGPVLPGGQLMLTTDVENYPGFPEGIAGPEMMMKFEEQARRFGTQVVGEDITKCEFSSDDSPHTLHTSGGDSIQAHAVIISTGATANWIGLESEMNLAMNGGGVSACAVCDGALPMFRDQHVAVVGGGDSAMEEATYLTKFASKVSVIHRRDELRASKVMQERFFGKDNAEVLWNKTVIDCLSTPDQFGNEKIHAIKLKDTVNGEESELAIKGLFVAIGHNPATKFVAGSGLELDEAGYIFLKDRSSKTNFEGVFAAGDVADAVYRQAITASGMGCAAALDAEHWLASKDLI
;
A
#
# COMPACT_ATOMS: atom_id res chain seq x y z
N MET A 1 -34.45 3.64 33.83
CA MET A 1 -34.28 2.18 33.83
C MET A 1 -32.98 1.93 33.04
N ALA A 2 -31.91 1.63 33.74
CA ALA A 2 -30.62 1.33 33.16
C ALA A 2 -30.72 -0.01 32.40
N ASN A 3 -30.25 -0.06 31.17
CA ASN A 3 -30.10 -1.29 30.40
C ASN A 3 -28.93 -2.12 30.98
N GLU A 4 -29.24 -2.91 32.01
CA GLU A 4 -28.38 -3.99 32.46
C GLU A 4 -28.66 -5.20 31.57
N ASN A 5 -27.69 -5.54 30.74
CA ASN A 5 -27.30 -6.87 30.26
C ASN A 5 -26.59 -6.76 28.92
N GLN A 6 -25.47 -6.01 28.86
CA GLN A 6 -24.46 -6.29 27.88
C GLN A 6 -23.54 -7.36 28.50
N ASN A 7 -23.67 -8.61 28.09
CA ASN A 7 -22.60 -9.58 28.30
C ASN A 7 -21.31 -8.95 27.73
N PRO A 8 -20.21 -8.95 28.49
CA PRO A 8 -18.96 -8.44 27.97
C PRO A 8 -18.65 -9.17 26.64
N SER A 9 -18.39 -8.40 25.60
CA SER A 9 -17.98 -8.96 24.31
C SER A 9 -16.80 -9.90 24.54
N PRO A 10 -16.77 -11.09 23.90
CA PRO A 10 -15.68 -12.05 24.10
C PRO A 10 -14.34 -11.39 23.71
N ILE A 11 -13.31 -11.66 24.52
CA ILE A 11 -11.95 -11.20 24.21
C ILE A 11 -11.41 -12.08 23.07
N HIS A 12 -11.03 -11.46 21.95
CA HIS A 12 -10.41 -12.15 20.83
C HIS A 12 -8.96 -12.51 21.15
N LYS A 13 -8.52 -13.72 20.76
CA LYS A 13 -7.09 -14.06 20.85
C LYS A 13 -6.26 -13.16 19.95
N VAL A 14 -6.69 -13.02 18.67
CA VAL A 14 -6.00 -12.21 17.66
C VAL A 14 -7.02 -11.41 16.85
N VAL A 15 -6.81 -10.11 16.75
CA VAL A 15 -7.47 -9.23 15.77
C VAL A 15 -6.46 -8.75 14.76
N ILE A 16 -6.79 -8.87 13.47
CA ILE A 16 -5.99 -8.39 12.34
C ILE A 16 -6.71 -7.20 11.72
N ILE A 17 -6.00 -6.08 11.56
CA ILE A 17 -6.55 -4.85 10.98
C ILE A 17 -5.95 -4.66 9.59
N GLY A 18 -6.79 -4.81 8.56
CA GLY A 18 -6.40 -4.71 7.15
C GLY A 18 -6.38 -6.04 6.42
N SER A 19 -6.65 -6.00 5.13
CA SER A 19 -6.95 -7.15 4.26
C SER A 19 -6.09 -7.21 3.00
N GLY A 20 -4.95 -6.53 3.00
CA GLY A 20 -3.93 -6.69 1.95
C GLY A 20 -3.18 -8.02 2.07
N PRO A 21 -2.12 -8.24 1.25
CA PRO A 21 -1.32 -9.47 1.29
C PRO A 21 -0.78 -9.83 2.68
N SER A 22 -0.39 -8.84 3.48
CA SER A 22 0.08 -9.06 4.85
C SER A 22 -1.04 -9.54 5.77
N GLY A 23 -2.21 -8.89 5.71
CA GLY A 23 -3.35 -9.24 6.56
C GLY A 23 -3.90 -10.63 6.28
N TRP A 24 -4.10 -10.98 5.02
CA TRP A 24 -4.57 -12.33 4.65
C TRP A 24 -3.54 -13.41 4.97
N THR A 25 -2.24 -13.12 4.77
CA THR A 25 -1.20 -14.09 5.15
C THR A 25 -1.15 -14.28 6.66
N ALA A 26 -1.22 -13.20 7.44
CA ALA A 26 -1.31 -13.30 8.89
C ALA A 26 -2.54 -14.12 9.34
N ALA A 27 -3.70 -13.89 8.72
CA ALA A 27 -4.93 -14.63 9.00
C ALA A 27 -4.81 -16.14 8.72
N ILE A 28 -4.20 -16.51 7.58
CA ILE A 28 -3.95 -17.91 7.22
C ILE A 28 -3.08 -18.59 8.30
N TYR A 29 -1.96 -17.96 8.70
CA TYR A 29 -1.05 -18.54 9.68
C TYR A 29 -1.69 -18.60 11.08
N ALA A 30 -2.35 -17.55 11.54
CA ALA A 30 -3.04 -17.51 12.82
C ALA A 30 -4.18 -18.54 12.89
N SER A 31 -4.99 -18.69 11.82
CA SER A 31 -6.04 -19.71 11.78
C SER A 31 -5.48 -21.12 11.85
N ARG A 32 -4.38 -21.40 11.15
CA ARG A 32 -3.71 -22.71 11.18
C ARG A 32 -3.09 -23.03 12.53
N ALA A 33 -2.78 -22.00 13.32
CA ALA A 33 -2.33 -22.13 14.72
C ALA A 33 -3.51 -22.18 15.73
N ASN A 34 -4.76 -22.29 15.28
CA ASN A 34 -5.98 -22.31 16.09
C ASN A 34 -6.15 -21.07 16.99
N LEU A 35 -5.73 -19.90 16.48
CA LEU A 35 -5.87 -18.63 17.20
C LEU A 35 -7.22 -17.95 16.96
N ASP A 36 -8.08 -18.51 16.12
CA ASP A 36 -9.42 -18.01 15.81
C ASP A 36 -9.42 -16.52 15.42
N PRO A 37 -8.58 -16.09 14.42
CA PRO A 37 -8.41 -14.68 14.13
C PRO A 37 -9.66 -14.04 13.55
N VAL A 38 -9.86 -12.75 13.89
CA VAL A 38 -10.87 -11.89 13.27
C VAL A 38 -10.16 -10.83 12.46
N VAL A 39 -10.48 -10.71 11.16
CA VAL A 39 -9.93 -9.71 10.25
C VAL A 39 -10.94 -8.59 10.03
N TYR A 40 -10.56 -7.37 10.38
CA TYR A 40 -11.28 -6.15 10.02
C TYR A 40 -10.75 -5.65 8.69
N VAL A 41 -11.52 -5.88 7.63
CA VAL A 41 -11.09 -5.62 6.26
C VAL A 41 -11.23 -4.16 5.84
N GLY A 42 -11.97 -3.37 6.61
CA GLY A 42 -12.31 -1.99 6.31
C GLY A 42 -13.49 -1.86 5.33
N VAL A 43 -13.78 -0.61 4.96
CA VAL A 43 -14.80 -0.26 3.98
C VAL A 43 -14.18 0.51 2.82
N ALA A 44 -14.81 0.44 1.64
CA ALA A 44 -14.38 1.23 0.49
C ALA A 44 -14.56 2.73 0.78
N LYS A 45 -13.51 3.52 0.55
CA LYS A 45 -13.51 4.97 0.82
C LYS A 45 -12.49 5.71 -0.04
N GLN A 46 -12.53 7.05 0.01
CA GLN A 46 -11.50 7.94 -0.56
C GLN A 46 -10.67 8.54 0.60
N ASP A 47 -9.33 8.34 0.57
CA ASP A 47 -8.42 8.89 1.60
C ASP A 47 -6.92 8.87 1.17
N PRO A 48 -6.39 9.91 0.57
CA PRO A 48 -6.94 10.85 -0.41
C PRO A 48 -7.34 10.19 -1.75
N GLY A 49 -6.77 9.03 -2.07
CA GLY A 49 -7.11 8.18 -3.22
C GLY A 49 -8.10 7.08 -2.83
N PRO A 50 -8.47 6.20 -3.78
CA PRO A 50 -9.34 5.08 -3.50
C PRO A 50 -8.66 4.08 -2.56
N VAL A 51 -9.37 3.70 -1.51
CA VAL A 51 -8.98 2.64 -0.57
C VAL A 51 -10.07 1.58 -0.60
N LEU A 52 -9.68 0.36 -0.94
CA LEU A 52 -10.60 -0.78 -1.04
C LEU A 52 -10.15 -1.90 -0.09
N PRO A 53 -11.09 -2.68 0.50
CA PRO A 53 -10.75 -3.96 1.11
C PRO A 53 -9.95 -4.82 0.15
N GLY A 54 -8.80 -5.36 0.60
CA GLY A 54 -7.81 -6.00 -0.26
C GLY A 54 -6.56 -5.14 -0.55
N GLY A 55 -6.62 -3.83 -0.23
CA GLY A 55 -5.50 -2.90 -0.34
C GLY A 55 -5.15 -2.50 -1.76
N GLN A 56 -3.89 -2.10 -2.00
CA GLN A 56 -3.44 -1.53 -3.27
C GLN A 56 -3.57 -2.49 -4.47
N LEU A 57 -3.53 -3.80 -4.25
CA LEU A 57 -3.73 -4.80 -5.31
C LEU A 57 -5.15 -4.79 -5.90
N MET A 58 -6.13 -4.22 -5.19
CA MET A 58 -7.48 -4.02 -5.76
C MET A 58 -7.52 -2.94 -6.83
N LEU A 59 -6.48 -2.13 -6.94
CA LEU A 59 -6.35 -1.01 -7.86
C LEU A 59 -5.40 -1.29 -9.03
N THR A 60 -4.77 -2.47 -9.07
CA THR A 60 -3.85 -2.87 -10.14
C THR A 60 -4.49 -3.91 -11.06
N THR A 61 -4.01 -4.00 -12.29
CA THR A 61 -4.47 -4.99 -13.28
C THR A 61 -3.73 -6.31 -13.10
N ASP A 62 -2.53 -6.43 -13.65
CA ASP A 62 -1.78 -7.68 -13.67
C ASP A 62 -0.66 -7.69 -12.62
N VAL A 63 -0.56 -8.77 -11.87
CA VAL A 63 0.51 -9.06 -10.91
C VAL A 63 1.35 -10.20 -11.47
N GLU A 64 2.52 -9.86 -12.02
CA GLU A 64 3.44 -10.83 -12.64
C GLU A 64 4.60 -11.23 -11.72
N ASN A 65 4.77 -10.51 -10.61
CA ASN A 65 5.93 -10.63 -9.71
C ASN A 65 5.63 -11.34 -8.38
N TYR A 66 4.47 -12.00 -8.27
CA TYR A 66 4.14 -12.83 -7.11
C TYR A 66 4.32 -14.32 -7.45
N PRO A 67 5.24 -15.05 -6.78
CA PRO A 67 5.49 -16.46 -7.07
C PRO A 67 4.24 -17.33 -6.87
N GLY A 68 4.02 -18.28 -7.77
CA GLY A 68 2.88 -19.18 -7.76
C GLY A 68 1.88 -18.93 -8.89
N PHE A 69 2.03 -17.82 -9.63
CA PHE A 69 1.19 -17.45 -10.78
C PHE A 69 2.06 -17.23 -12.01
N PRO A 70 2.45 -18.31 -12.74
CA PRO A 70 3.42 -18.22 -13.84
C PRO A 70 2.92 -17.39 -15.03
N GLU A 71 1.60 -17.29 -15.21
CA GLU A 71 0.96 -16.48 -16.26
C GLU A 71 0.54 -15.08 -15.75
N GLY A 72 0.94 -14.71 -14.52
CA GLY A 72 0.39 -13.55 -13.83
C GLY A 72 -1.01 -13.81 -13.26
N ILE A 73 -1.54 -12.84 -12.56
CA ILE A 73 -2.91 -12.88 -12.02
C ILE A 73 -3.40 -11.44 -11.83
N ALA A 74 -4.70 -11.18 -12.07
CA ALA A 74 -5.27 -9.88 -11.75
C ALA A 74 -5.23 -9.62 -10.23
N GLY A 75 -4.84 -8.40 -9.83
CA GLY A 75 -4.70 -8.05 -8.42
C GLY A 75 -5.96 -8.33 -7.59
N PRO A 76 -7.17 -7.92 -8.03
CA PRO A 76 -8.42 -8.26 -7.35
C PRO A 76 -8.66 -9.77 -7.21
N GLU A 77 -8.39 -10.55 -8.26
CA GLU A 77 -8.54 -12.02 -8.22
C GLU A 77 -7.57 -12.64 -7.22
N MET A 78 -6.33 -12.17 -7.17
CA MET A 78 -5.35 -12.63 -6.19
C MET A 78 -5.83 -12.38 -4.76
N MET A 79 -6.37 -11.20 -4.48
CA MET A 79 -6.89 -10.87 -3.14
C MET A 79 -8.10 -11.72 -2.76
N MET A 80 -9.02 -11.99 -3.70
CA MET A 80 -10.13 -12.92 -3.48
C MET A 80 -9.64 -14.33 -3.14
N LYS A 81 -8.61 -14.83 -3.83
CA LYS A 81 -8.02 -16.15 -3.53
C LYS A 81 -7.36 -16.19 -2.15
N PHE A 82 -6.72 -15.11 -1.72
CA PHE A 82 -6.12 -15.02 -0.38
C PHE A 82 -7.19 -15.02 0.71
N GLU A 83 -8.27 -14.25 0.53
CA GLU A 83 -9.43 -14.27 1.42
C GLU A 83 -10.07 -15.65 1.49
N GLU A 84 -10.33 -16.28 0.34
CA GLU A 84 -10.90 -17.62 0.28
C GLU A 84 -10.04 -18.64 1.05
N GLN A 85 -8.71 -18.55 0.88
CA GLN A 85 -7.79 -19.42 1.61
C GLN A 85 -7.84 -19.17 3.12
N ALA A 86 -7.89 -17.91 3.57
CA ALA A 86 -8.01 -17.58 4.99
C ALA A 86 -9.33 -18.09 5.58
N ARG A 87 -10.46 -17.84 4.91
CA ARG A 87 -11.79 -18.33 5.33
C ARG A 87 -11.88 -19.86 5.40
N ARG A 88 -11.21 -20.57 4.49
CA ARG A 88 -11.13 -22.04 4.51
C ARG A 88 -10.53 -22.57 5.80
N PHE A 89 -9.64 -21.83 6.47
CA PHE A 89 -9.04 -22.19 7.74
C PHE A 89 -9.80 -21.64 8.96
N GLY A 90 -10.95 -21.00 8.75
CA GLY A 90 -11.82 -20.56 9.86
C GLY A 90 -11.66 -19.07 10.23
N THR A 91 -10.89 -18.28 9.46
CA THR A 91 -10.81 -16.82 9.67
C THR A 91 -12.19 -16.18 9.65
N GLN A 92 -12.52 -15.39 10.67
CA GLN A 92 -13.70 -14.53 10.68
C GLN A 92 -13.36 -13.20 10.01
N VAL A 93 -14.31 -12.67 9.20
CA VAL A 93 -14.10 -11.45 8.41
C VAL A 93 -15.20 -10.46 8.70
N VAL A 94 -14.83 -9.25 9.10
CA VAL A 94 -15.72 -8.15 9.45
C VAL A 94 -15.49 -6.98 8.51
N GLY A 95 -16.55 -6.51 7.84
CA GLY A 95 -16.54 -5.41 6.87
C GLY A 95 -16.68 -4.04 7.54
N GLU A 96 -15.79 -3.73 8.49
CA GLU A 96 -15.77 -2.47 9.22
C GLU A 96 -14.33 -1.95 9.32
N ASP A 97 -14.18 -0.62 9.49
CA ASP A 97 -12.92 -0.01 9.86
C ASP A 97 -12.70 -0.10 11.37
N ILE A 98 -11.44 -0.25 11.79
CA ILE A 98 -11.02 0.15 13.13
C ILE A 98 -10.67 1.63 13.06
N THR A 99 -11.34 2.44 13.87
CA THR A 99 -11.23 3.90 13.85
C THR A 99 -10.33 4.47 14.92
N LYS A 100 -10.10 3.70 16.00
CA LYS A 100 -9.22 4.06 17.13
C LYS A 100 -8.73 2.80 17.83
N CYS A 101 -7.50 2.86 18.35
CA CYS A 101 -6.91 1.84 19.20
C CYS A 101 -6.49 2.44 20.56
N GLU A 102 -6.74 1.68 21.63
CA GLU A 102 -6.26 1.95 22.98
C GLU A 102 -5.43 0.73 23.41
N PHE A 103 -4.10 0.87 23.30
CA PHE A 103 -3.19 -0.21 23.65
C PHE A 103 -2.90 -0.20 25.15
N SER A 104 -3.00 -1.36 25.77
CA SER A 104 -2.65 -1.56 27.17
C SER A 104 -1.13 -1.62 27.33
N SER A 105 -0.61 -1.06 28.42
CA SER A 105 0.79 -1.15 28.81
C SER A 105 1.07 -2.26 29.82
N ASP A 106 0.03 -2.98 30.24
CA ASP A 106 0.08 -4.15 31.10
C ASP A 106 -0.45 -5.39 30.36
N ASP A 107 -0.67 -6.49 31.06
CA ASP A 107 -1.16 -7.74 30.47
C ASP A 107 -2.68 -7.74 30.17
N SER A 108 -3.38 -6.60 30.33
CA SER A 108 -4.80 -6.51 29.98
C SER A 108 -5.01 -6.43 28.46
N PRO A 109 -6.16 -6.90 27.96
CA PRO A 109 -6.48 -6.84 26.55
C PRO A 109 -6.50 -5.43 25.99
N HIS A 110 -6.08 -5.28 24.74
CA HIS A 110 -6.19 -4.03 23.97
C HIS A 110 -7.64 -3.75 23.59
N THR A 111 -8.04 -2.48 23.55
CA THR A 111 -9.38 -2.07 23.11
C THR A 111 -9.32 -1.42 21.75
N LEU A 112 -10.18 -1.88 20.83
CA LEU A 112 -10.30 -1.40 19.47
C LEU A 112 -11.73 -0.89 19.24
N HIS A 113 -11.88 0.27 18.60
CA HIS A 113 -13.17 0.88 18.30
C HIS A 113 -13.48 0.73 16.81
N THR A 114 -14.66 0.21 16.50
CA THR A 114 -15.10 -0.01 15.11
C THR A 114 -15.86 1.17 14.55
N SER A 115 -15.97 1.25 13.24
CA SER A 115 -16.81 2.25 12.56
C SER A 115 -18.31 2.04 12.80
N GLY A 116 -18.73 0.83 13.19
CA GLY A 116 -20.09 0.52 13.62
C GLY A 116 -20.46 1.07 15.01
N GLY A 117 -19.46 1.58 15.75
CA GLY A 117 -19.65 2.14 17.09
C GLY A 117 -19.40 1.15 18.23
N ASP A 118 -19.01 -0.07 17.92
CA ASP A 118 -18.68 -1.08 18.91
C ASP A 118 -17.25 -0.93 19.42
N SER A 119 -17.02 -1.42 20.64
CA SER A 119 -15.68 -1.60 21.21
C SER A 119 -15.43 -3.08 21.43
N ILE A 120 -14.33 -3.57 20.90
CA ILE A 120 -13.90 -4.96 21.01
C ILE A 120 -12.58 -5.05 21.75
N GLN A 121 -12.33 -6.21 22.35
CA GLN A 121 -11.08 -6.49 23.06
C GLN A 121 -10.31 -7.61 22.39
N ALA A 122 -8.98 -7.48 22.37
CA ALA A 122 -8.08 -8.49 21.84
C ALA A 122 -6.82 -8.61 22.71
N HIS A 123 -6.34 -9.83 22.88
CA HIS A 123 -5.03 -10.06 23.51
C HIS A 123 -3.91 -9.67 22.56
N ALA A 124 -3.97 -10.10 21.31
CA ALA A 124 -3.00 -9.73 20.29
C ALA A 124 -3.66 -8.94 19.14
N VAL A 125 -2.94 -7.93 18.63
CA VAL A 125 -3.36 -7.10 17.49
C VAL A 125 -2.27 -7.12 16.42
N ILE A 126 -2.64 -7.44 15.18
CA ILE A 126 -1.74 -7.35 14.02
C ILE A 126 -2.23 -6.21 13.12
N ILE A 127 -1.44 -5.16 13.00
CA ILE A 127 -1.73 -4.00 12.16
C ILE A 127 -1.15 -4.24 10.75
N SER A 128 -2.04 -4.37 9.76
CA SER A 128 -1.71 -4.70 8.36
C SER A 128 -2.43 -3.77 7.39
N THR A 129 -2.58 -2.50 7.78
CA THR A 129 -3.39 -1.50 7.06
C THR A 129 -2.74 -0.94 5.81
N GLY A 130 -1.46 -1.26 5.59
CA GLY A 130 -0.73 -0.86 4.39
C GLY A 130 -0.40 0.62 4.30
N ALA A 131 -0.08 1.07 3.09
CA ALA A 131 0.16 2.46 2.74
C ALA A 131 -0.51 2.78 1.40
N THR A 132 -0.95 4.03 1.22
CA THR A 132 -1.60 4.51 0.01
C THR A 132 -0.61 5.36 -0.78
N ALA A 133 -0.47 5.11 -2.08
CA ALA A 133 0.30 5.97 -2.96
C ALA A 133 -0.33 7.37 -3.04
N ASN A 134 0.52 8.38 -3.11
CA ASN A 134 0.07 9.73 -3.41
C ASN A 134 -0.14 9.88 -4.91
N TRP A 135 -1.25 10.51 -5.28
CA TRP A 135 -1.61 10.83 -6.64
C TRP A 135 -1.52 12.34 -6.89
N ILE A 136 -1.44 12.75 -8.15
CA ILE A 136 -1.46 14.18 -8.54
C ILE A 136 -2.83 14.77 -8.20
N GLY A 137 -3.88 13.95 -8.28
CA GLY A 137 -5.26 14.31 -7.95
C GLY A 137 -6.08 14.72 -9.18
N LEU A 138 -5.71 14.24 -10.37
CA LEU A 138 -6.45 14.46 -11.61
C LEU A 138 -7.44 13.32 -11.84
N GLU A 139 -8.66 13.65 -12.27
CA GLU A 139 -9.67 12.64 -12.62
C GLU A 139 -9.19 11.75 -13.77
N SER A 140 -8.55 12.34 -14.78
CA SER A 140 -7.96 11.61 -15.91
C SER A 140 -6.85 10.65 -15.51
N GLU A 141 -6.01 11.03 -14.54
CA GLU A 141 -4.98 10.18 -13.94
C GLU A 141 -5.61 8.93 -13.30
N MET A 142 -6.59 9.14 -12.41
CA MET A 142 -7.22 8.06 -11.67
C MET A 142 -8.00 7.10 -12.58
N ASN A 143 -8.71 7.64 -13.58
CA ASN A 143 -9.43 6.82 -14.54
C ASN A 143 -8.48 5.88 -15.30
N LEU A 144 -7.34 6.39 -15.76
CA LEU A 144 -6.33 5.60 -16.46
C LEU A 144 -5.63 4.59 -15.54
N ALA A 145 -5.32 4.97 -14.30
CA ALA A 145 -4.68 4.08 -13.34
C ALA A 145 -5.58 2.87 -13.01
N MET A 146 -6.85 3.10 -12.74
CA MET A 146 -7.79 2.02 -12.36
C MET A 146 -8.17 1.08 -13.51
N ASN A 147 -8.02 1.51 -14.76
CA ASN A 147 -8.41 0.74 -15.94
C ASN A 147 -7.23 0.25 -16.80
N GLY A 148 -6.01 0.23 -16.22
CA GLY A 148 -4.82 -0.23 -16.95
C GLY A 148 -4.48 0.64 -18.16
N GLY A 149 -4.82 1.93 -18.09
CA GLY A 149 -4.66 2.91 -19.17
C GLY A 149 -3.23 3.45 -19.33
N GLY A 150 -2.25 2.90 -18.61
CA GLY A 150 -0.84 3.30 -18.69
C GLY A 150 -0.43 4.34 -17.64
N VAL A 151 -1.19 4.47 -16.54
CA VAL A 151 -0.81 5.26 -15.36
C VAL A 151 -0.61 4.31 -14.18
N SER A 152 0.50 4.44 -13.45
CA SER A 152 0.86 3.59 -12.31
C SER A 152 1.55 4.40 -11.21
N ALA A 153 1.51 3.89 -9.97
CA ALA A 153 2.28 4.42 -8.84
C ALA A 153 3.39 3.45 -8.39
N CYS A 154 3.73 2.44 -9.21
CA CYS A 154 4.76 1.45 -8.88
C CYS A 154 5.53 1.02 -10.13
N ALA A 155 6.70 1.59 -10.35
CA ALA A 155 7.54 1.22 -11.49
C ALA A 155 8.07 -0.21 -11.41
N VAL A 156 8.35 -0.72 -10.20
CA VAL A 156 8.83 -2.10 -9.99
C VAL A 156 7.74 -3.12 -10.32
N CYS A 157 6.46 -2.76 -10.08
CA CYS A 157 5.33 -3.63 -10.38
C CYS A 157 5.06 -3.68 -11.89
N ASP A 158 4.96 -2.53 -12.53
CA ASP A 158 4.36 -2.38 -13.86
C ASP A 158 5.37 -2.03 -14.97
N GLY A 159 6.55 -1.50 -14.59
CA GLY A 159 7.50 -0.95 -15.56
C GLY A 159 8.04 -1.96 -16.60
N ALA A 160 7.98 -3.25 -16.31
CA ALA A 160 8.38 -4.31 -17.22
C ALA A 160 7.26 -4.75 -18.18
N LEU A 161 6.01 -4.29 -17.99
CA LEU A 161 4.86 -4.66 -18.83
C LEU A 161 5.12 -4.34 -20.31
N PRO A 162 4.62 -5.18 -21.23
CA PRO A 162 4.86 -5.03 -22.67
C PRO A 162 4.46 -3.65 -23.21
N MET A 163 3.44 -3.00 -22.63
CA MET A 163 2.96 -1.70 -23.09
C MET A 163 3.95 -0.54 -22.88
N PHE A 164 4.94 -0.71 -22.01
CA PHE A 164 5.95 0.32 -21.71
C PHE A 164 7.31 0.05 -22.39
N ARG A 165 7.50 -1.17 -22.94
CA ARG A 165 8.76 -1.55 -23.60
C ARG A 165 8.99 -0.72 -24.85
N ASP A 166 10.20 -0.16 -24.95
CA ASP A 166 10.63 0.69 -26.05
C ASP A 166 9.73 1.93 -26.27
N GLN A 167 8.97 2.33 -25.24
CA GLN A 167 8.11 3.50 -25.25
C GLN A 167 8.74 4.67 -24.47
N HIS A 168 8.28 5.89 -24.78
CA HIS A 168 8.56 7.05 -23.93
C HIS A 168 7.62 7.03 -22.72
N VAL A 169 8.18 7.03 -21.52
CA VAL A 169 7.43 7.10 -20.25
C VAL A 169 7.85 8.32 -19.44
N ALA A 170 6.95 8.80 -18.61
CA ALA A 170 7.22 9.89 -17.69
C ALA A 170 7.10 9.44 -16.23
N VAL A 171 7.89 10.07 -15.34
CA VAL A 171 7.83 9.87 -13.89
C VAL A 171 7.59 11.22 -13.23
N VAL A 172 6.56 11.33 -12.40
CA VAL A 172 6.30 12.54 -11.61
C VAL A 172 6.94 12.39 -10.24
N GLY A 173 7.86 13.30 -9.90
CA GLY A 173 8.50 13.28 -8.59
C GLY A 173 9.81 14.03 -8.55
N GLY A 174 10.61 13.81 -7.52
CA GLY A 174 11.93 14.46 -7.37
C GLY A 174 12.67 14.11 -6.10
N GLY A 175 12.19 13.11 -5.34
CA GLY A 175 12.87 12.50 -4.22
C GLY A 175 13.60 11.21 -4.64
N ASP A 176 14.23 10.52 -3.67
CA ASP A 176 14.99 9.30 -3.93
C ASP A 176 14.14 8.22 -4.60
N SER A 177 12.91 8.00 -4.16
CA SER A 177 12.00 7.02 -4.78
C SER A 177 11.73 7.34 -6.26
N ALA A 178 11.53 8.62 -6.61
CA ALA A 178 11.31 9.01 -8.01
C ALA A 178 12.54 8.75 -8.87
N MET A 179 13.74 9.00 -8.35
CA MET A 179 14.99 8.74 -9.07
C MET A 179 15.25 7.25 -9.21
N GLU A 180 14.94 6.46 -8.19
CA GLU A 180 15.04 4.99 -8.22
C GLU A 180 14.10 4.40 -9.26
N GLU A 181 12.81 4.76 -9.21
CA GLU A 181 11.79 4.31 -10.16
C GLU A 181 12.11 4.73 -11.59
N ALA A 182 12.51 6.00 -11.80
CA ALA A 182 12.91 6.49 -13.10
C ALA A 182 14.15 5.75 -13.63
N THR A 183 15.16 5.50 -12.78
CA THR A 183 16.34 4.72 -13.15
C THR A 183 15.97 3.27 -13.49
N TYR A 184 15.03 2.67 -12.76
CA TYR A 184 14.54 1.33 -13.06
C TYR A 184 13.88 1.26 -14.44
N LEU A 185 13.02 2.22 -14.77
CA LEU A 185 12.32 2.30 -16.05
C LEU A 185 13.26 2.48 -17.26
N THR A 186 14.45 3.08 -17.09
CA THR A 186 15.42 3.19 -18.19
C THR A 186 15.87 1.85 -18.77
N LYS A 187 15.63 0.73 -18.06
CA LYS A 187 15.94 -0.63 -18.52
C LYS A 187 14.99 -1.13 -19.61
N PHE A 188 13.78 -0.54 -19.68
CA PHE A 188 12.70 -1.04 -20.52
C PHE A 188 12.24 0.01 -21.54
N ALA A 189 12.16 1.27 -21.13
CA ALA A 189 11.65 2.36 -21.93
C ALA A 189 12.71 2.90 -22.92
N SER A 190 12.27 3.38 -24.06
CA SER A 190 13.16 4.09 -25.01
C SER A 190 13.61 5.44 -24.47
N LYS A 191 12.78 6.09 -23.65
CA LYS A 191 13.06 7.37 -23.01
C LYS A 191 12.29 7.47 -21.69
N VAL A 192 12.94 8.06 -20.66
CA VAL A 192 12.33 8.34 -19.35
C VAL A 192 12.48 9.83 -19.05
N SER A 193 11.36 10.54 -18.94
CA SER A 193 11.34 11.96 -18.59
C SER A 193 10.80 12.12 -17.17
N VAL A 194 11.61 12.64 -16.24
CA VAL A 194 11.16 13.01 -14.91
C VAL A 194 10.52 14.39 -14.94
N ILE A 195 9.28 14.50 -14.52
CA ILE A 195 8.55 15.77 -14.41
C ILE A 195 8.74 16.30 -13.01
N HIS A 196 9.43 17.41 -12.87
CA HIS A 196 9.71 18.01 -11.57
C HIS A 196 9.28 19.49 -11.51
N ARG A 197 8.51 19.81 -10.44
CA ARG A 197 7.88 21.14 -10.27
C ARG A 197 8.84 22.26 -9.86
N ARG A 198 10.11 21.95 -9.60
CA ARG A 198 11.18 22.90 -9.21
C ARG A 198 12.36 22.75 -10.15
N ASP A 199 13.37 23.57 -9.95
CA ASP A 199 14.65 23.55 -10.65
C ASP A 199 15.74 22.72 -9.95
N GLU A 200 15.39 22.10 -8.80
CA GLU A 200 16.29 21.27 -8.01
C GLU A 200 15.58 20.03 -7.46
N LEU A 201 16.21 18.85 -7.58
CA LEU A 201 15.74 17.59 -7.02
C LEU A 201 16.05 17.51 -5.51
N ARG A 202 15.14 16.91 -4.76
CA ARG A 202 15.36 16.58 -3.33
C ARG A 202 16.12 15.26 -3.14
N ALA A 203 16.24 14.47 -4.16
CA ALA A 203 16.94 13.19 -4.14
C ALA A 203 18.41 13.36 -3.74
N SER A 204 18.99 12.34 -3.15
CA SER A 204 20.41 12.28 -2.82
C SER A 204 21.28 12.41 -4.09
N LYS A 205 22.46 12.98 -3.97
CA LYS A 205 23.37 13.18 -5.11
C LYS A 205 23.69 11.85 -5.83
N VAL A 206 23.85 10.77 -5.07
CA VAL A 206 24.11 9.43 -5.62
C VAL A 206 22.95 8.95 -6.50
N MET A 207 21.71 9.17 -6.10
CA MET A 207 20.54 8.79 -6.89
C MET A 207 20.41 9.66 -8.15
N GLN A 208 20.69 10.95 -8.03
CA GLN A 208 20.74 11.86 -9.17
C GLN A 208 21.80 11.43 -10.20
N GLU A 209 23.04 11.14 -9.76
CA GLU A 209 24.13 10.69 -10.62
C GLU A 209 23.80 9.38 -11.34
N ARG A 210 23.16 8.42 -10.65
CA ARG A 210 22.70 7.16 -11.26
C ARG A 210 21.69 7.38 -12.38
N PHE A 211 20.74 8.29 -12.19
CA PHE A 211 19.73 8.62 -13.19
C PHE A 211 20.34 9.37 -14.37
N PHE A 212 21.08 10.45 -14.11
CA PHE A 212 21.72 11.26 -15.17
C PHE A 212 22.81 10.49 -15.94
N GLY A 213 23.33 9.41 -15.39
CA GLY A 213 24.26 8.50 -16.09
C GLY A 213 23.59 7.58 -17.12
N LYS A 214 22.29 7.72 -17.37
CA LYS A 214 21.55 6.94 -18.38
C LYS A 214 21.34 7.77 -19.65
N ASP A 215 21.64 7.19 -20.82
CA ASP A 215 21.54 7.87 -22.11
C ASP A 215 20.11 8.24 -22.51
N ASN A 216 19.11 7.52 -21.97
CA ASN A 216 17.69 7.69 -22.24
C ASN A 216 16.93 8.42 -21.13
N ALA A 217 17.63 9.16 -20.25
CA ALA A 217 17.06 9.84 -19.10
C ALA A 217 17.12 11.37 -19.26
N GLU A 218 16.07 12.07 -18.87
CA GLU A 218 16.04 13.52 -18.79
C GLU A 218 15.15 14.01 -17.62
N VAL A 219 15.35 15.26 -17.19
CA VAL A 219 14.46 15.95 -16.26
C VAL A 219 13.84 17.17 -16.95
N LEU A 220 12.52 17.25 -16.90
CA LEU A 220 11.75 18.43 -17.30
C LEU A 220 11.48 19.27 -16.04
N TRP A 221 12.30 20.30 -15.90
CA TRP A 221 12.28 21.20 -14.75
C TRP A 221 11.11 22.17 -14.79
N ASN A 222 10.67 22.61 -13.62
CA ASN A 222 9.62 23.61 -13.46
C ASN A 222 8.32 23.21 -14.18
N LYS A 223 7.99 21.91 -14.19
CA LYS A 223 6.79 21.39 -14.83
C LYS A 223 5.92 20.65 -13.86
N THR A 224 4.61 20.81 -14.02
CA THR A 224 3.58 20.01 -13.35
C THR A 224 2.66 19.40 -14.39
N VAL A 225 2.19 18.17 -14.13
CA VAL A 225 1.15 17.56 -14.94
C VAL A 225 -0.19 18.16 -14.54
N ILE A 226 -0.98 18.60 -15.52
CA ILE A 226 -2.31 19.19 -15.30
C ILE A 226 -3.42 18.39 -15.96
N ASP A 227 -3.10 17.46 -16.85
CA ASP A 227 -4.07 16.52 -17.45
C ASP A 227 -3.36 15.32 -18.06
N CYS A 228 -4.06 14.16 -18.12
CA CYS A 228 -3.64 12.96 -18.82
C CYS A 228 -4.55 12.75 -20.04
N LEU A 229 -3.96 12.76 -21.23
CA LEU A 229 -4.70 12.62 -22.48
C LEU A 229 -4.69 11.16 -22.93
N SER A 230 -5.87 10.63 -23.21
CA SER A 230 -6.06 9.24 -23.64
C SER A 230 -6.77 9.13 -24.98
N THR A 231 -6.65 7.97 -25.59
CA THR A 231 -7.44 7.55 -26.74
C THR A 231 -7.81 6.07 -26.56
N PRO A 232 -9.00 5.65 -27.01
CA PRO A 232 -9.38 4.25 -26.94
C PRO A 232 -8.49 3.38 -27.86
N ASP A 233 -8.10 2.21 -27.35
CA ASP A 233 -7.48 1.15 -28.14
C ASP A 233 -8.52 0.43 -29.02
N GLN A 234 -8.10 -0.60 -29.75
CA GLN A 234 -8.98 -1.40 -30.63
C GLN A 234 -10.10 -2.15 -29.89
N PHE A 235 -10.02 -2.26 -28.56
CA PHE A 235 -11.01 -2.89 -27.69
C PHE A 235 -11.87 -1.87 -26.96
N GLY A 236 -11.64 -0.56 -27.15
CA GLY A 236 -12.35 0.52 -26.51
C GLY A 236 -11.78 0.92 -25.13
N ASN A 237 -10.61 0.37 -24.71
CA ASN A 237 -9.98 0.73 -23.46
C ASN A 237 -9.14 2.00 -23.63
N GLU A 238 -9.37 2.99 -22.78
CA GLU A 238 -8.60 4.24 -22.79
C GLU A 238 -7.13 3.98 -22.49
N LYS A 239 -6.23 4.49 -23.34
CA LYS A 239 -4.77 4.38 -23.20
C LYS A 239 -4.14 5.77 -23.28
N ILE A 240 -3.25 6.05 -22.36
CA ILE A 240 -2.51 7.32 -22.34
C ILE A 240 -1.68 7.46 -23.62
N HIS A 241 -1.73 8.64 -24.20
CA HIS A 241 -0.89 8.97 -25.36
C HIS A 241 -0.08 10.25 -25.18
N ALA A 242 -0.49 11.14 -24.27
CA ALA A 242 0.21 12.34 -23.89
C ALA A 242 -0.20 12.82 -22.51
N ILE A 243 0.59 13.75 -21.95
CA ILE A 243 0.23 14.53 -20.76
C ILE A 243 0.29 16.02 -21.10
N LYS A 244 -0.57 16.81 -20.47
CA LYS A 244 -0.45 18.26 -20.46
C LYS A 244 0.40 18.71 -19.31
N LEU A 245 1.38 19.53 -19.61
CA LEU A 245 2.31 20.10 -18.65
C LEU A 245 2.04 21.60 -18.51
N LYS A 246 2.18 22.11 -17.30
CA LYS A 246 2.18 23.55 -17.03
C LYS A 246 3.52 23.94 -16.43
N ASP A 247 4.15 24.96 -16.99
CA ASP A 247 5.35 25.56 -16.44
C ASP A 247 5.02 26.33 -15.16
N THR A 248 5.76 26.04 -14.09
CA THR A 248 5.51 26.63 -12.76
C THR A 248 6.06 28.05 -12.61
N VAL A 249 6.90 28.51 -13.56
CA VAL A 249 7.54 29.85 -13.55
C VAL A 249 6.74 30.85 -14.40
N ASN A 250 6.43 30.47 -15.65
CA ASN A 250 5.79 31.39 -16.61
C ASN A 250 4.32 31.03 -16.90
N GLY A 251 3.84 29.86 -16.43
CA GLY A 251 2.46 29.41 -16.61
C GLY A 251 2.15 28.85 -18.00
N GLU A 252 3.12 28.75 -18.90
CA GLU A 252 2.91 28.19 -20.24
C GLU A 252 2.51 26.73 -20.19
N GLU A 253 1.58 26.34 -21.04
CA GLU A 253 1.13 24.97 -21.20
C GLU A 253 1.77 24.32 -22.42
N SER A 254 2.08 23.04 -22.33
CA SER A 254 2.67 22.24 -23.39
C SER A 254 2.20 20.79 -23.28
N GLU A 255 2.33 20.03 -24.36
CA GLU A 255 2.03 18.61 -24.36
C GLU A 255 3.30 17.78 -24.50
N LEU A 256 3.35 16.65 -23.81
CA LEU A 256 4.41 15.65 -23.92
C LEU A 256 3.78 14.32 -24.32
N ALA A 257 4.15 13.83 -25.50
CA ALA A 257 3.71 12.52 -25.97
C ALA A 257 4.42 11.41 -25.18
N ILE A 258 3.65 10.55 -24.51
CA ILE A 258 4.12 9.41 -23.71
C ILE A 258 3.19 8.22 -23.87
N LYS A 259 3.65 7.03 -23.45
CA LYS A 259 2.83 5.81 -23.37
C LYS A 259 2.70 5.28 -21.94
N GLY A 260 3.34 5.92 -20.98
CA GLY A 260 3.23 5.59 -19.57
C GLY A 260 3.51 6.76 -18.66
N LEU A 261 2.77 6.89 -17.57
CA LEU A 261 2.97 7.85 -16.51
C LEU A 261 3.12 7.12 -15.18
N PHE A 262 4.24 7.33 -14.50
CA PHE A 262 4.50 6.77 -13.17
C PHE A 262 4.50 7.89 -12.13
N VAL A 263 3.68 7.74 -11.09
CA VAL A 263 3.48 8.77 -10.06
C VAL A 263 4.27 8.39 -8.82
N ALA A 264 5.46 8.99 -8.66
CA ALA A 264 6.43 8.70 -7.60
C ALA A 264 6.58 9.88 -6.62
N ILE A 265 5.45 10.35 -6.05
CA ILE A 265 5.41 11.50 -5.12
C ILE A 265 5.23 11.10 -3.66
N GLY A 266 5.49 9.85 -3.34
CA GLY A 266 5.50 9.30 -1.99
C GLY A 266 4.27 8.45 -1.66
N HIS A 267 4.26 7.93 -0.44
CA HIS A 267 3.19 7.10 0.09
C HIS A 267 2.80 7.60 1.49
N ASN A 268 1.56 7.34 1.89
CA ASN A 268 1.05 7.63 3.22
C ASN A 268 0.71 6.30 3.91
N PRO A 269 1.41 5.93 4.98
CA PRO A 269 1.02 4.77 5.78
C PRO A 269 -0.35 5.00 6.44
N ALA A 270 -1.17 3.96 6.45
CA ALA A 270 -2.53 4.04 6.99
C ALA A 270 -2.52 3.90 8.53
N THR A 271 -1.99 4.93 9.23
CA THR A 271 -1.76 4.94 10.69
C THR A 271 -2.63 5.97 11.43
N LYS A 272 -3.54 6.69 10.76
CA LYS A 272 -4.37 7.73 11.39
C LYS A 272 -5.17 7.22 12.60
N PHE A 273 -5.65 5.97 12.55
CA PHE A 273 -6.46 5.35 13.61
C PHE A 273 -5.69 5.01 14.87
N VAL A 274 -4.37 4.98 14.83
CA VAL A 274 -3.49 4.80 15.99
C VAL A 274 -2.96 6.12 16.56
N ALA A 275 -3.39 7.26 16.00
CA ALA A 275 -2.98 8.57 16.51
C ALA A 275 -3.40 8.74 17.97
N GLY A 276 -2.44 9.13 18.83
CA GLY A 276 -2.65 9.30 20.27
C GLY A 276 -2.69 8.00 21.07
N SER A 277 -2.49 6.82 20.47
CA SER A 277 -2.43 5.54 21.20
C SER A 277 -1.09 5.33 21.94
N GLY A 278 -0.05 6.11 21.61
CA GLY A 278 1.30 5.90 22.10
C GLY A 278 2.11 4.90 21.27
N LEU A 279 1.57 4.39 20.16
CA LEU A 279 2.32 3.56 19.22
C LEU A 279 3.42 4.41 18.55
N GLU A 280 4.64 3.89 18.56
CA GLU A 280 5.79 4.58 17.98
C GLU A 280 5.74 4.54 16.44
N LEU A 281 5.81 5.73 15.84
CA LEU A 281 5.87 5.94 14.39
C LEU A 281 7.19 6.64 14.05
N ASP A 282 7.70 6.39 12.84
CA ASP A 282 8.81 7.16 12.31
C ASP A 282 8.37 8.56 11.82
N GLU A 283 9.32 9.38 11.36
CA GLU A 283 9.05 10.74 10.87
C GLU A 283 8.12 10.78 9.64
N ALA A 284 8.01 9.69 8.89
CA ALA A 284 7.13 9.53 7.74
C ALA A 284 5.77 8.93 8.09
N GLY A 285 5.56 8.54 9.36
CA GLY A 285 4.32 7.99 9.88
C GLY A 285 4.20 6.47 9.78
N TYR A 286 5.25 5.75 9.40
CA TYR A 286 5.29 4.29 9.43
C TYR A 286 5.44 3.76 10.85
N ILE A 287 4.84 2.59 11.13
CA ILE A 287 4.97 1.95 12.45
C ILE A 287 6.42 1.48 12.64
N PHE A 288 7.04 1.92 13.74
CA PHE A 288 8.38 1.50 14.09
C PHE A 288 8.36 0.07 14.64
N LEU A 289 9.20 -0.80 14.08
CA LEU A 289 9.36 -2.17 14.52
C LEU A 289 10.64 -2.33 15.35
N LYS A 290 10.53 -3.08 16.44
CA LYS A 290 11.70 -3.47 17.25
C LYS A 290 12.48 -4.56 16.53
N ASP A 291 13.76 -4.37 16.35
CA ASP A 291 14.68 -5.34 15.75
C ASP A 291 14.24 -5.76 14.32
N ARG A 292 14.45 -7.04 14.00
CA ARG A 292 14.02 -7.67 12.74
C ARG A 292 12.72 -8.48 12.89
N SER A 293 11.89 -8.10 13.85
CA SER A 293 10.60 -8.77 14.14
C SER A 293 9.43 -7.91 13.66
N SER A 294 8.21 -8.38 13.90
CA SER A 294 6.98 -7.61 13.70
C SER A 294 6.54 -6.83 14.94
N LYS A 295 7.33 -6.87 16.02
CA LYS A 295 7.00 -6.33 17.34
C LYS A 295 7.08 -4.81 17.35
N THR A 296 6.10 -4.18 17.99
CA THR A 296 6.05 -2.74 18.23
C THR A 296 6.55 -2.40 19.64
N ASN A 297 6.38 -1.15 20.07
CA ASN A 297 6.66 -0.72 21.45
C ASN A 297 5.61 -1.22 22.47
N PHE A 298 4.47 -1.77 22.04
CA PHE A 298 3.49 -2.41 22.91
C PHE A 298 3.60 -3.94 22.82
N GLU A 299 3.55 -4.60 23.99
CA GLU A 299 3.41 -6.06 24.08
C GLU A 299 2.07 -6.48 23.45
N GLY A 300 2.06 -7.61 22.71
CA GLY A 300 0.85 -8.08 22.03
C GLY A 300 0.44 -7.27 20.80
N VAL A 301 1.16 -6.20 20.43
CA VAL A 301 0.87 -5.42 19.22
C VAL A 301 1.99 -5.59 18.20
N PHE A 302 1.60 -6.05 17.02
CA PHE A 302 2.48 -6.39 15.90
C PHE A 302 2.08 -5.58 14.67
N ALA A 303 3.02 -5.33 13.76
CA ALA A 303 2.70 -4.69 12.48
C ALA A 303 3.39 -5.40 11.31
N ALA A 304 2.73 -5.39 10.15
CA ALA A 304 3.19 -6.11 8.96
C ALA A 304 2.75 -5.44 7.66
N GLY A 305 3.62 -5.52 6.65
CA GLY A 305 3.41 -4.95 5.32
C GLY A 305 3.71 -3.46 5.27
N ASP A 306 3.17 -2.80 4.26
CA ASP A 306 3.56 -1.44 3.90
C ASP A 306 3.27 -0.38 4.98
N VAL A 307 2.47 -0.70 6.00
CA VAL A 307 2.28 0.17 7.17
C VAL A 307 3.54 0.32 8.02
N ALA A 308 4.49 -0.62 7.90
CA ALA A 308 5.77 -0.65 8.59
C ALA A 308 6.98 -0.77 7.63
N ASP A 309 6.74 -1.10 6.35
CA ASP A 309 7.76 -1.19 5.30
C ASP A 309 7.77 0.06 4.42
N ALA A 310 8.62 1.01 4.76
CA ALA A 310 8.83 2.22 3.95
C ALA A 310 9.72 1.99 2.70
N VAL A 311 10.32 0.79 2.56
CA VAL A 311 11.39 0.52 1.58
C VAL A 311 10.89 -0.29 0.39
N TYR A 312 10.42 -1.51 0.61
CA TYR A 312 10.12 -2.45 -0.47
C TYR A 312 8.73 -2.29 -1.04
N ARG A 313 7.71 -2.24 -0.18
CA ARG A 313 6.29 -2.09 -0.55
C ARG A 313 5.88 -3.04 -1.68
N GLN A 314 6.19 -4.33 -1.49
CA GLN A 314 5.86 -5.39 -2.43
C GLN A 314 4.90 -6.40 -1.81
N ALA A 315 3.98 -6.98 -2.61
CA ALA A 315 3.02 -7.97 -2.15
C ALA A 315 3.69 -9.17 -1.46
N ILE A 316 4.83 -9.63 -1.99
CA ILE A 316 5.55 -10.76 -1.45
C ILE A 316 6.25 -10.43 -0.12
N THR A 317 6.85 -9.24 0.02
CA THR A 317 7.45 -8.81 1.30
C THR A 317 6.37 -8.59 2.35
N ALA A 318 5.24 -7.98 1.97
CA ALA A 318 4.08 -7.81 2.83
C ALA A 318 3.53 -9.15 3.32
N SER A 319 3.40 -10.15 2.44
CA SER A 319 3.01 -11.52 2.82
C SER A 319 4.00 -12.15 3.79
N GLY A 320 5.30 -12.02 3.54
CA GLY A 320 6.35 -12.51 4.45
C GLY A 320 6.28 -11.88 5.84
N MET A 321 6.06 -10.56 5.90
CA MET A 321 5.86 -9.85 7.16
C MET A 321 4.57 -10.29 7.87
N GLY A 322 3.48 -10.53 7.15
CA GLY A 322 2.23 -11.07 7.71
C GLY A 322 2.42 -12.45 8.34
N CYS A 323 3.19 -13.33 7.69
CA CYS A 323 3.60 -14.61 8.26
C CYS A 323 4.38 -14.42 9.56
N ALA A 324 5.39 -13.54 9.57
CA ALA A 324 6.19 -13.26 10.76
C ALA A 324 5.33 -12.72 11.92
N ALA A 325 4.42 -11.79 11.63
CA ALA A 325 3.53 -11.21 12.65
C ALA A 325 2.60 -12.25 13.29
N ALA A 326 2.08 -13.18 12.51
CA ALA A 326 1.24 -14.25 13.05
C ALA A 326 2.02 -15.20 13.96
N LEU A 327 3.25 -15.57 13.57
CA LEU A 327 4.13 -16.40 14.38
C LEU A 327 4.60 -15.69 15.66
N ASP A 328 4.94 -14.39 15.57
CA ASP A 328 5.28 -13.59 16.74
C ASP A 328 4.10 -13.47 17.72
N ALA A 329 2.87 -13.30 17.18
CA ALA A 329 1.65 -13.26 17.99
C ALA A 329 1.37 -14.61 18.69
N GLU A 330 1.52 -15.72 17.97
CA GLU A 330 1.38 -17.08 18.54
C GLU A 330 2.37 -17.30 19.68
N HIS A 331 3.66 -17.03 19.45
CA HIS A 331 4.70 -17.18 20.47
C HIS A 331 4.43 -16.30 21.70
N TRP A 332 3.99 -15.05 21.47
CA TRP A 332 3.67 -14.14 22.56
C TRP A 332 2.46 -14.64 23.38
N LEU A 333 1.37 -15.04 22.73
CA LEU A 333 0.18 -15.58 23.39
C LEU A 333 0.51 -16.83 24.21
N ALA A 334 1.33 -17.74 23.66
CA ALA A 334 1.79 -18.93 24.37
C ALA A 334 2.64 -18.57 25.61
N SER A 335 3.51 -17.55 25.50
CA SER A 335 4.34 -17.09 26.63
C SER A 335 3.55 -16.47 27.78
N LYS A 336 2.29 -16.08 27.52
CA LYS A 336 1.35 -15.51 28.50
C LYS A 336 0.28 -16.49 28.97
N ASP A 337 0.38 -17.78 28.58
CA ASP A 337 -0.63 -18.82 28.88
C ASP A 337 -2.06 -18.44 28.39
N LEU A 338 -2.17 -17.75 27.25
CA LEU A 338 -3.43 -17.29 26.65
C LEU A 338 -3.94 -18.25 25.55
N ILE A 339 -3.16 -19.28 25.20
CA ILE A 339 -3.50 -20.35 24.24
C ILE A 339 -2.97 -21.69 24.70
#